data_b3319ab5bf079cb5dcd57bea2e089301
#
_entry.id   b3319ab5bf079cb5dcd57bea2e089301
#
_cell.length_a   1.000
_cell.length_b   1.000
_cell.length_c   1.000
_cell.angle_alpha   90.00
_cell.angle_beta   90.00
_cell.angle_gamma   90.00
#
_symmetry.space_group_name_H-M   'P 1'
#
loop_
_entity.id
_entity.type
_entity.pdbx_description
1 polymer ?
#
loop_
_entity_poly.entity_id
_entity_poly.type
_entity_poly.pdbx_seq_one_letter_code
_entity_poly.pdbx_strand_id
1 'polypeptide(L)'
;MNPDNAILLALFLPYVGSLGIWITGRDPNLRESITLATALMLLISVLTLLPAVASGERPSLTLLQIAPGLSLSFTIEPLGMLFAIVAAGLWPLNSVYSIGYMRGNQEKNQTRFYICFAIAIASAMGIAFAGNMLTLFIFYEVLTLSTYPLVTHKGNADAMRSGRVYLGILLSTSIGFLLLAVIWTWYLAGTLDFTAGGILTGKIEGLLLPILLGLYMFGIGKAALMPFHRWLPAAMVAPTPVSALLHAVAVVKAGVFTVVKVTVYIFGIDLLSSTGASEWLVWVAAITLTLASLIALSKDNLKARLAYSTVSQLSYVVLGAMLATTMGVMGGALQIAMHAVGKITLFFCAGAIYTATHKTEISQMDGLGRESELDS
;
A
#
# COMPACT_ATOMS: atom_id res chain seq x y z
N MET A 1 21.60 -3.15 17.26
CA MET A 1 20.38 -2.79 18.04
C MET A 1 19.63 -4.10 18.29
N ASN A 2 19.04 -4.28 19.50
CA ASN A 2 18.19 -5.46 19.74
C ASN A 2 17.02 -5.45 18.72
N PRO A 3 16.67 -6.60 18.09
CA PRO A 3 15.57 -6.69 17.13
C PRO A 3 14.24 -6.13 17.65
N ASP A 4 13.88 -6.36 18.90
CA ASP A 4 12.65 -5.83 19.50
C ASP A 4 12.61 -4.30 19.50
N ASN A 5 13.73 -3.68 19.87
CA ASN A 5 13.85 -2.21 19.85
C ASN A 5 13.78 -1.66 18.41
N ALA A 6 14.33 -2.39 17.44
CA ALA A 6 14.26 -2.00 16.04
C ALA A 6 12.82 -2.07 15.50
N ILE A 7 12.07 -3.12 15.87
CA ILE A 7 10.64 -3.26 15.54
C ILE A 7 9.84 -2.09 16.14
N LEU A 8 10.01 -1.84 17.45
CA LEU A 8 9.32 -0.73 18.13
C LEU A 8 9.66 0.61 17.49
N LEU A 9 10.94 0.84 17.22
CA LEU A 9 11.37 2.09 16.59
C LEU A 9 10.75 2.25 15.20
N ALA A 10 10.78 1.23 14.36
CA ALA A 10 10.19 1.28 13.02
C ALA A 10 8.67 1.51 13.06
N LEU A 11 7.96 0.98 14.05
CA LEU A 11 6.52 1.17 14.21
C LEU A 11 6.15 2.56 14.73
N PHE A 12 6.85 3.04 15.77
CA PHE A 12 6.44 4.23 16.50
C PHE A 12 7.13 5.52 16.05
N LEU A 13 8.32 5.43 15.42
CA LEU A 13 9.07 6.59 14.97
C LEU A 13 8.28 7.53 14.05
N PRO A 14 7.52 7.05 13.03
CA PRO A 14 6.75 7.96 12.20
C PRO A 14 5.57 8.61 12.96
N TYR A 15 5.01 7.97 14.00
CA TYR A 15 4.01 8.60 14.86
C TYR A 15 4.63 9.71 15.71
N VAL A 16 5.80 9.46 16.31
CA VAL A 16 6.56 10.49 17.05
C VAL A 16 6.96 11.63 16.11
N GLY A 17 7.42 11.30 14.90
CA GLY A 17 7.69 12.27 13.85
C GLY A 17 6.48 13.13 13.50
N SER A 18 5.28 12.55 13.44
CA SER A 18 4.04 13.28 13.17
C SER A 18 3.71 14.31 14.26
N LEU A 19 4.00 14.00 15.53
CA LEU A 19 3.89 14.96 16.64
C LEU A 19 4.92 16.08 16.50
N GLY A 20 6.16 15.77 16.16
CA GLY A 20 7.20 16.77 15.88
C GLY A 20 6.80 17.71 14.73
N ILE A 21 6.26 17.16 13.63
CA ILE A 21 5.72 17.92 12.50
C ILE A 21 4.57 18.84 12.95
N TRP A 22 3.70 18.37 13.82
CA TRP A 22 2.60 19.18 14.36
C TRP A 22 3.09 20.34 15.19
N ILE A 23 4.03 20.11 16.11
CA ILE A 23 4.62 21.14 16.99
C ILE A 23 5.33 22.21 16.17
N THR A 24 6.05 21.81 15.12
CA THR A 24 6.82 22.72 14.25
C THR A 24 6.04 23.23 13.04
N GLY A 25 4.74 22.98 12.99
CA GLY A 25 3.89 23.26 11.84
C GLY A 25 3.87 24.71 11.36
N ARG A 26 4.29 25.68 12.20
CA ARG A 26 4.38 27.10 11.84
C ARG A 26 5.65 27.46 11.06
N ASP A 27 6.72 26.69 11.23
CA ASP A 27 7.98 26.87 10.50
C ASP A 27 8.12 25.80 9.41
N PRO A 28 7.98 26.17 8.12
CA PRO A 28 8.09 25.21 7.02
C PRO A 28 9.42 24.47 7.00
N ASN A 29 10.55 25.17 7.25
CA ASN A 29 11.87 24.55 7.17
C ASN A 29 12.08 23.53 8.29
N LEU A 30 11.69 23.86 9.52
CA LEU A 30 11.83 22.96 10.66
C LEU A 30 10.90 21.75 10.53
N ARG A 31 9.64 21.95 10.10
CA ARG A 31 8.67 20.89 9.82
C ARG A 31 9.21 19.87 8.80
N GLU A 32 9.75 20.36 7.69
CA GLU A 32 10.29 19.52 6.61
C GLU A 32 11.58 18.83 7.01
N SER A 33 12.44 19.50 7.79
CA SER A 33 13.65 18.90 8.36
C SER A 33 13.32 17.74 9.30
N ILE A 34 12.29 17.89 10.16
CA ILE A 34 11.79 16.81 11.02
C ILE A 34 11.24 15.66 10.19
N THR A 35 10.49 15.97 9.12
CA THR A 35 9.97 14.95 8.22
C THR A 35 11.09 14.12 7.59
N LEU A 36 12.12 14.78 7.05
CA LEU A 36 13.27 14.11 6.42
C LEU A 36 14.09 13.33 7.44
N ALA A 37 14.35 13.91 8.63
CA ALA A 37 15.07 13.21 9.68
C ALA A 37 14.33 11.95 10.15
N THR A 38 13.01 12.04 10.34
CA THR A 38 12.17 10.89 10.69
C THR A 38 12.20 9.81 9.60
N ALA A 39 12.12 10.21 8.33
CA ALA A 39 12.14 9.29 7.20
C ALA A 39 13.50 8.56 7.09
N LEU A 40 14.61 9.25 7.27
CA LEU A 40 15.95 8.65 7.24
C LEU A 40 16.17 7.74 8.46
N MET A 41 15.75 8.16 9.66
CA MET A 41 15.84 7.30 10.84
C MET A 41 14.99 6.04 10.71
N LEU A 42 13.79 6.13 10.11
CA LEU A 42 12.98 4.95 9.80
C LEU A 42 13.71 3.99 8.84
N LEU A 43 14.26 4.52 7.76
CA LEU A 43 15.02 3.70 6.80
C LEU A 43 16.18 2.97 7.48
N ILE A 44 16.98 3.69 8.29
CA ILE A 44 18.09 3.09 9.04
C ILE A 44 17.56 2.00 9.98
N SER A 45 16.48 2.26 10.72
CA SER A 45 15.85 1.31 11.63
C SER A 45 15.42 0.01 10.93
N VAL A 46 14.77 0.14 9.77
CA VAL A 46 14.37 -1.01 8.95
C VAL A 46 15.58 -1.78 8.44
N LEU A 47 16.62 -1.09 7.96
CA LEU A 47 17.84 -1.75 7.46
C LEU A 47 18.61 -2.50 8.55
N THR A 48 18.51 -2.11 9.83
CA THR A 48 19.14 -2.88 10.94
C THR A 48 18.52 -4.25 11.16
N LEU A 49 17.28 -4.49 10.67
CA LEU A 49 16.59 -5.78 10.76
C LEU A 49 16.95 -6.74 9.61
N LEU A 50 17.48 -6.19 8.51
CA LEU A 50 17.78 -6.97 7.30
C LEU A 50 18.75 -8.15 7.54
N PRO A 51 19.87 -8.00 8.29
CA PRO A 51 20.80 -9.11 8.53
C PRO A 51 20.14 -10.29 9.25
N ALA A 52 19.31 -10.03 10.26
CA ALA A 52 18.59 -11.08 11.00
C ALA A 52 17.61 -11.84 10.08
N VAL A 53 16.86 -11.13 9.26
CA VAL A 53 15.94 -11.75 8.30
C VAL A 53 16.69 -12.54 7.22
N ALA A 54 17.81 -12.01 6.74
CA ALA A 54 18.65 -12.66 5.73
C ALA A 54 19.34 -13.94 6.25
N SER A 55 19.68 -13.99 7.56
CA SER A 55 20.21 -15.20 8.20
C SER A 55 19.13 -16.26 8.48
N GLY A 56 17.88 -15.98 8.18
CA GLY A 56 16.75 -16.91 8.40
C GLY A 56 16.01 -16.70 9.71
N GLU A 57 16.42 -15.75 10.55
CA GLU A 57 15.69 -15.39 11.75
C GLU A 57 14.35 -14.75 11.45
N ARG A 58 13.43 -14.83 12.40
CA ARG A 58 12.11 -14.21 12.34
C ARG A 58 11.88 -13.41 13.62
N PRO A 59 12.48 -12.20 13.73
CA PRO A 59 12.27 -11.36 14.90
C PRO A 59 10.79 -11.13 15.13
N SER A 60 10.31 -11.30 16.35
CA SER A 60 8.89 -11.19 16.68
C SER A 60 8.70 -10.48 18.01
N LEU A 61 7.60 -9.70 18.08
CA LEU A 61 7.22 -8.93 19.25
C LEU A 61 5.71 -9.00 19.44
N THR A 62 5.25 -9.39 20.62
CA THR A 62 3.83 -9.30 21.01
C THR A 62 3.66 -8.11 21.94
N LEU A 63 2.86 -7.13 21.53
CA LEU A 63 2.56 -5.94 22.34
C LEU A 63 1.42 -6.18 23.32
N LEU A 64 0.39 -6.91 22.88
CA LEU A 64 -0.83 -7.11 23.67
C LEU A 64 -1.50 -8.43 23.32
N GLN A 65 -1.87 -9.20 24.32
CA GLN A 65 -2.77 -10.36 24.18
C GLN A 65 -4.19 -9.87 24.41
N ILE A 66 -5.06 -9.93 23.39
CA ILE A 66 -6.44 -9.43 23.44
C ILE A 66 -7.37 -10.52 23.96
N ALA A 67 -7.26 -11.73 23.39
CA ALA A 67 -8.02 -12.91 23.75
C ALA A 67 -7.20 -14.17 23.41
N PRO A 68 -7.60 -15.37 23.85
CA PRO A 68 -6.97 -16.59 23.39
C PRO A 68 -6.96 -16.70 21.87
N GLY A 69 -5.78 -16.86 21.27
CA GLY A 69 -5.59 -16.88 19.80
C GLY A 69 -5.72 -15.52 19.09
N LEU A 70 -5.87 -14.42 19.82
CA LEU A 70 -5.94 -13.06 19.27
C LEU A 70 -4.95 -12.14 19.97
N SER A 71 -3.93 -11.71 19.28
CA SER A 71 -2.88 -10.81 19.81
C SER A 71 -2.59 -9.65 18.84
N LEU A 72 -2.07 -8.57 19.39
CA LEU A 72 -1.40 -7.52 18.63
C LEU A 72 0.08 -7.89 18.57
N SER A 73 0.47 -8.59 17.51
CA SER A 73 1.82 -9.16 17.35
C SER A 73 2.44 -8.76 16.01
N PHE A 74 3.76 -8.67 16.02
CA PHE A 74 4.58 -8.35 14.87
C PHE A 74 5.62 -9.45 14.68
N THR A 75 5.83 -9.84 13.42
CA THR A 75 6.84 -10.84 13.03
C THR A 75 7.44 -10.41 11.71
N ILE A 76 8.75 -10.30 11.65
CA ILE A 76 9.44 -9.84 10.44
C ILE A 76 9.88 -11.06 9.65
N GLU A 77 9.31 -11.17 8.48
CA GLU A 77 9.58 -12.20 7.49
C GLU A 77 10.07 -11.59 6.18
N PRO A 78 10.64 -12.35 5.25
CA PRO A 78 11.20 -11.82 4.00
C PRO A 78 10.23 -10.95 3.19
N LEU A 79 8.96 -11.36 3.09
CA LEU A 79 7.94 -10.60 2.36
C LEU A 79 7.64 -9.26 3.06
N GLY A 80 7.49 -9.28 4.40
CA GLY A 80 7.32 -8.08 5.22
C GLY A 80 8.52 -7.15 5.14
N MET A 81 9.73 -7.72 5.18
CA MET A 81 10.98 -6.97 5.04
C MET A 81 11.08 -6.28 3.68
N LEU A 82 10.72 -6.96 2.59
CA LEU A 82 10.68 -6.39 1.25
C LEU A 82 9.76 -5.16 1.19
N PHE A 83 8.54 -5.29 1.73
CA PHE A 83 7.58 -4.18 1.74
C PHE A 83 8.07 -3.02 2.62
N ALA A 84 8.62 -3.31 3.80
CA ALA A 84 9.16 -2.30 4.71
C ALA A 84 10.32 -1.52 4.09
N ILE A 85 11.26 -2.18 3.41
CA ILE A 85 12.38 -1.54 2.71
C ILE A 85 11.86 -0.62 1.60
N VAL A 86 10.88 -1.08 0.81
CA VAL A 86 10.29 -0.27 -0.26
C VAL A 86 9.61 0.98 0.33
N ALA A 87 8.79 0.83 1.36
CA ALA A 87 8.06 1.94 1.95
C ALA A 87 9.01 2.93 2.67
N ALA A 88 9.95 2.44 3.48
CA ALA A 88 10.91 3.28 4.19
C ALA A 88 11.93 3.93 3.25
N GLY A 89 12.35 3.24 2.19
CA GLY A 89 13.30 3.77 1.21
C GLY A 89 12.71 4.85 0.30
N LEU A 90 11.45 4.70 -0.09
CA LEU A 90 10.78 5.67 -0.95
C LEU A 90 10.26 6.89 -0.20
N TRP A 91 10.10 6.82 1.13
CA TRP A 91 9.59 7.95 1.91
C TRP A 91 10.52 9.17 1.90
N PRO A 92 11.84 9.09 2.15
CA PRO A 92 12.74 10.24 2.03
C PRO A 92 12.70 10.87 0.63
N LEU A 93 12.73 10.06 -0.43
CA LEU A 93 12.67 10.53 -1.81
C LEU A 93 11.36 11.28 -2.10
N ASN A 94 10.24 10.70 -1.69
CA ASN A 94 8.95 11.35 -1.85
C ASN A 94 8.81 12.60 -0.98
N SER A 95 9.47 12.66 0.18
CA SER A 95 9.48 13.86 1.03
C SER A 95 10.24 15.01 0.36
N VAL A 96 11.42 14.76 -0.19
CA VAL A 96 12.18 15.78 -0.95
C VAL A 96 11.35 16.29 -2.14
N TYR A 97 10.78 15.39 -2.91
CA TYR A 97 9.89 15.75 -4.02
C TYR A 97 8.67 16.55 -3.55
N SER A 98 8.05 16.14 -2.42
CA SER A 98 6.88 16.82 -1.86
C SER A 98 7.20 18.25 -1.43
N ILE A 99 8.37 18.51 -0.88
CA ILE A 99 8.81 19.87 -0.50
C ILE A 99 8.82 20.78 -1.72
N GLY A 100 9.46 20.35 -2.80
CA GLY A 100 9.50 21.11 -4.06
C GLY A 100 8.10 21.33 -4.64
N TYR A 101 7.29 20.26 -4.74
CA TYR A 101 5.94 20.34 -5.30
C TYR A 101 5.01 21.23 -4.47
N MET A 102 4.94 21.04 -3.15
CA MET A 102 4.01 21.76 -2.27
C MET A 102 4.35 23.24 -2.16
N ARG A 103 5.65 23.57 -2.14
CA ARG A 103 6.12 24.98 -2.14
C ARG A 103 5.93 25.62 -3.52
N GLY A 104 6.33 24.94 -4.60
CA GLY A 104 6.22 25.46 -5.97
C GLY A 104 4.78 25.75 -6.41
N ASN A 105 3.83 24.91 -6.00
CA ASN A 105 2.40 25.09 -6.28
C ASN A 105 1.65 25.88 -5.18
N GLN A 106 2.33 26.40 -4.16
CA GLN A 106 1.74 27.16 -3.02
C GLN A 106 0.56 26.42 -2.37
N GLU A 107 0.67 25.08 -2.23
CA GLU A 107 -0.39 24.25 -1.66
C GLU A 107 -0.68 24.63 -0.21
N LYS A 108 -1.96 24.69 0.15
CA LYS A 108 -2.42 25.01 1.51
C LYS A 108 -2.33 23.79 2.42
N ASN A 109 -2.45 24.00 3.74
CA ASN A 109 -2.54 22.94 4.75
C ASN A 109 -1.38 21.91 4.69
N GLN A 110 -0.17 22.33 4.39
CA GLN A 110 0.99 21.46 4.23
C GLN A 110 1.32 20.67 5.52
N THR A 111 1.15 21.27 6.72
CA THR A 111 1.38 20.58 7.99
C THR A 111 0.48 19.34 8.11
N ARG A 112 -0.83 19.46 7.81
CA ARG A 112 -1.76 18.32 7.78
C ARG A 112 -1.30 17.26 6.78
N PHE A 113 -0.80 17.68 5.62
CA PHE A 113 -0.27 16.76 4.62
C PHE A 113 0.87 15.91 5.19
N TYR A 114 1.91 16.53 5.77
CA TYR A 114 3.06 15.79 6.31
C TYR A 114 2.70 14.89 7.50
N ILE A 115 1.80 15.34 8.39
CA ILE A 115 1.29 14.54 9.50
C ILE A 115 0.59 13.27 8.98
N CYS A 116 -0.39 13.43 8.10
CA CYS A 116 -1.15 12.30 7.56
C CYS A 116 -0.26 11.36 6.75
N PHE A 117 0.77 11.90 6.07
CA PHE A 117 1.75 11.12 5.36
C PHE A 117 2.59 10.25 6.31
N ALA A 118 3.11 10.82 7.39
CA ALA A 118 3.86 10.08 8.41
C ALA A 118 3.03 8.96 9.05
N ILE A 119 1.75 9.23 9.39
CA ILE A 119 0.83 8.23 9.94
C ILE A 119 0.56 7.12 8.91
N ALA A 120 0.44 7.45 7.62
CA ALA A 120 0.26 6.45 6.57
C ALA A 120 1.48 5.52 6.45
N ILE A 121 2.70 6.06 6.56
CA ILE A 121 3.93 5.25 6.57
C ILE A 121 4.02 4.38 7.84
N ALA A 122 3.67 4.92 9.02
CA ALA A 122 3.59 4.12 10.25
C ALA A 122 2.63 2.93 10.08
N SER A 123 1.47 3.17 9.46
CA SER A 123 0.50 2.12 9.17
C SER A 123 1.03 1.08 8.18
N ALA A 124 1.79 1.53 7.17
CA ALA A 124 2.45 0.61 6.23
C ALA A 124 3.49 -0.27 6.94
N MET A 125 4.26 0.27 7.91
CA MET A 125 5.16 -0.53 8.75
C MET A 125 4.38 -1.55 9.60
N GLY A 126 3.26 -1.13 10.21
CA GLY A 126 2.39 -2.03 10.97
C GLY A 126 1.83 -3.19 10.12
N ILE A 127 1.47 -2.94 8.86
CA ILE A 127 1.04 -3.96 7.90
C ILE A 127 2.20 -4.88 7.52
N ALA A 128 3.37 -4.30 7.20
CA ALA A 128 4.55 -5.04 6.77
C ALA A 128 5.02 -6.03 7.84
N PHE A 129 4.98 -5.63 9.10
CA PHE A 129 5.46 -6.41 10.23
C PHE A 129 4.37 -7.21 10.95
N ALA A 130 3.11 -7.11 10.52
CA ALA A 130 2.01 -7.84 11.17
C ALA A 130 2.32 -9.35 11.30
N GLY A 131 2.24 -9.87 12.52
CA GLY A 131 2.43 -11.30 12.83
C GLY A 131 1.16 -12.13 12.65
N ASN A 132 0.00 -11.46 12.57
CA ASN A 132 -1.28 -12.12 12.35
C ASN A 132 -2.25 -11.22 11.56
N MET A 133 -3.36 -11.82 11.12
CA MET A 133 -4.35 -11.13 10.28
C MET A 133 -5.10 -10.03 11.03
N LEU A 134 -5.28 -10.12 12.35
CA LEU A 134 -5.92 -9.08 13.15
C LEU A 134 -5.04 -7.81 13.22
N THR A 135 -3.75 -7.97 13.51
CA THR A 135 -2.78 -6.87 13.52
C THR A 135 -2.73 -6.20 12.15
N LEU A 136 -2.66 -7.00 11.08
CA LEU A 136 -2.68 -6.48 9.72
C LEU A 136 -3.95 -5.68 9.46
N PHE A 137 -5.13 -6.20 9.81
CA PHE A 137 -6.42 -5.53 9.59
C PHE A 137 -6.50 -4.17 10.32
N ILE A 138 -6.04 -4.09 11.57
CA ILE A 138 -6.04 -2.83 12.33
C ILE A 138 -5.22 -1.76 11.61
N PHE A 139 -3.98 -2.06 11.23
CA PHE A 139 -3.13 -1.08 10.53
C PHE A 139 -3.60 -0.82 9.09
N TYR A 140 -4.27 -1.78 8.46
CA TYR A 140 -4.93 -1.61 7.17
C TYR A 140 -6.02 -0.53 7.24
N GLU A 141 -6.83 -0.52 8.32
CA GLU A 141 -7.85 0.52 8.51
C GLU A 141 -7.25 1.87 8.91
N VAL A 142 -6.25 1.90 9.78
CA VAL A 142 -5.53 3.14 10.10
C VAL A 142 -4.94 3.77 8.84
N LEU A 143 -4.41 2.97 7.92
CA LEU A 143 -3.93 3.45 6.62
C LEU A 143 -5.05 4.07 5.78
N THR A 144 -6.25 3.46 5.74
CA THR A 144 -7.41 4.01 5.03
C THR A 144 -7.79 5.38 5.58
N LEU A 145 -7.91 5.48 6.92
CA LEU A 145 -8.35 6.70 7.58
C LEU A 145 -7.31 7.82 7.48
N SER A 146 -6.02 7.52 7.64
CA SER A 146 -4.93 8.50 7.57
C SER A 146 -4.73 9.09 6.17
N THR A 147 -5.07 8.34 5.12
CA THR A 147 -4.95 8.79 3.74
C THR A 147 -6.18 9.51 3.20
N TYR A 148 -7.33 9.41 3.86
CA TYR A 148 -8.54 10.16 3.47
C TYR A 148 -8.32 11.70 3.45
N PRO A 149 -7.72 12.34 4.48
CA PRO A 149 -7.42 13.77 4.44
C PRO A 149 -6.43 14.17 3.35
N LEU A 150 -5.60 13.22 2.87
CA LEU A 150 -4.69 13.44 1.76
C LEU A 150 -5.43 13.44 0.42
N VAL A 151 -6.36 12.52 0.21
CA VAL A 151 -7.21 12.47 -1.00
C VAL A 151 -8.08 13.72 -1.08
N THR A 152 -8.64 14.18 0.05
CA THR A 152 -9.49 15.38 0.12
C THR A 152 -8.69 16.67 0.35
N HIS A 153 -7.37 16.68 0.12
CA HIS A 153 -6.46 17.77 0.50
C HIS A 153 -6.91 19.15 0.01
N LYS A 154 -7.35 19.25 -1.24
CA LYS A 154 -7.79 20.51 -1.86
C LYS A 154 -9.09 21.08 -1.26
N GLY A 155 -9.91 20.27 -0.58
CA GLY A 155 -11.14 20.71 0.09
C GLY A 155 -12.26 21.21 -0.82
N ASN A 156 -12.12 21.16 -2.15
CA ASN A 156 -13.18 21.53 -3.09
C ASN A 156 -14.21 20.41 -3.27
N ALA A 157 -15.32 20.70 -3.94
CA ALA A 157 -16.42 19.76 -4.14
C ALA A 157 -15.98 18.45 -4.82
N ASP A 158 -15.09 18.53 -5.80
CA ASP A 158 -14.57 17.36 -6.52
C ASP A 158 -13.68 16.49 -5.61
N ALA A 159 -12.80 17.10 -4.82
CA ALA A 159 -11.98 16.38 -3.85
C ALA A 159 -12.85 15.68 -2.79
N MET A 160 -13.90 16.35 -2.30
CA MET A 160 -14.82 15.76 -1.33
C MET A 160 -15.65 14.62 -1.94
N ARG A 161 -16.09 14.75 -3.19
CA ARG A 161 -16.78 13.68 -3.93
C ARG A 161 -15.87 12.46 -4.12
N SER A 162 -14.64 12.70 -4.55
CA SER A 162 -13.62 11.66 -4.75
C SER A 162 -13.24 10.98 -3.43
N GLY A 163 -13.12 11.75 -2.34
CA GLY A 163 -12.88 11.21 -1.00
C GLY A 163 -14.01 10.30 -0.54
N ARG A 164 -15.28 10.63 -0.83
CA ARG A 164 -16.42 9.74 -0.52
C ARG A 164 -16.36 8.43 -1.31
N VAL A 165 -16.00 8.48 -2.60
CA VAL A 165 -15.80 7.27 -3.42
C VAL A 165 -14.64 6.44 -2.86
N TYR A 166 -13.52 7.09 -2.54
CA TYR A 166 -12.35 6.45 -1.93
C TYR A 166 -12.72 5.73 -0.63
N LEU A 167 -13.24 6.44 0.34
CA LEU A 167 -13.55 5.91 1.66
C LEU A 167 -14.70 4.88 1.59
N GLY A 168 -15.73 5.16 0.80
CA GLY A 168 -16.89 4.29 0.64
C GLY A 168 -16.49 2.92 0.10
N ILE A 169 -15.70 2.85 -0.97
CA ILE A 169 -15.27 1.57 -1.54
C ILE A 169 -14.34 0.84 -0.57
N LEU A 170 -13.32 1.53 -0.02
CA LEU A 170 -12.33 0.86 0.82
C LEU A 170 -12.91 0.34 2.13
N LEU A 171 -13.78 1.12 2.81
CA LEU A 171 -14.44 0.66 4.03
C LEU A 171 -15.51 -0.40 3.75
N SER A 172 -16.29 -0.27 2.67
CA SER A 172 -17.29 -1.29 2.34
C SER A 172 -16.65 -2.65 2.06
N THR A 173 -15.53 -2.67 1.35
CA THR A 173 -14.82 -3.91 1.06
C THR A 173 -14.13 -4.47 2.29
N SER A 174 -13.45 -3.64 3.08
CA SER A 174 -12.71 -4.12 4.25
C SER A 174 -13.64 -4.57 5.38
N ILE A 175 -14.71 -3.84 5.67
CA ILE A 175 -15.66 -4.22 6.74
C ILE A 175 -16.63 -5.30 6.25
N GLY A 176 -17.16 -5.16 5.02
CA GLY A 176 -18.17 -6.08 4.50
C GLY A 176 -17.62 -7.44 4.07
N PHE A 177 -16.39 -7.51 3.60
CA PHE A 177 -15.80 -8.75 3.10
C PHE A 177 -14.56 -9.16 3.89
N LEU A 178 -13.56 -8.30 4.06
CA LEU A 178 -12.30 -8.66 4.70
C LEU A 178 -12.49 -9.00 6.17
N LEU A 179 -13.19 -8.16 6.93
CA LEU A 179 -13.45 -8.43 8.34
C LEU A 179 -14.26 -9.72 8.54
N LEU A 180 -15.26 -9.94 7.67
CA LEU A 180 -16.04 -11.18 7.68
C LEU A 180 -15.14 -12.40 7.41
N ALA A 181 -14.23 -12.30 6.44
CA ALA A 181 -13.27 -13.35 6.15
C ALA A 181 -12.32 -13.63 7.34
N VAL A 182 -11.86 -12.56 8.01
CA VAL A 182 -11.00 -12.68 9.21
C VAL A 182 -11.74 -13.37 10.35
N ILE A 183 -12.99 -12.98 10.63
CA ILE A 183 -13.82 -13.61 11.68
C ILE A 183 -14.07 -15.07 11.34
N TRP A 184 -14.40 -15.37 10.09
CA TRP A 184 -14.64 -16.76 9.66
C TRP A 184 -13.37 -17.61 9.74
N THR A 185 -12.22 -17.07 9.34
CA THR A 185 -10.92 -17.75 9.50
C THR A 185 -10.61 -18.06 10.97
N TRP A 186 -10.82 -17.08 11.85
CA TRP A 186 -10.63 -17.30 13.29
C TRP A 186 -11.55 -18.40 13.84
N TYR A 187 -12.82 -18.41 13.44
CA TYR A 187 -13.76 -19.44 13.83
C TYR A 187 -13.33 -20.86 13.37
N LEU A 188 -12.81 -20.98 12.14
CA LEU A 188 -12.37 -22.26 11.59
C LEU A 188 -11.02 -22.71 12.14
N ALA A 189 -10.06 -21.80 12.24
CA ALA A 189 -8.68 -22.13 12.58
C ALA A 189 -8.36 -22.04 14.07
N GLY A 190 -9.14 -21.27 14.85
CA GLY A 190 -8.85 -20.97 16.25
C GLY A 190 -7.68 -19.99 16.44
N THR A 191 -7.05 -19.54 15.35
CA THR A 191 -5.94 -18.57 15.32
C THR A 191 -6.00 -17.73 14.05
N LEU A 192 -5.33 -16.56 14.07
CA LEU A 192 -5.09 -15.72 12.92
C LEU A 192 -3.60 -15.53 12.62
N ASP A 193 -2.72 -16.29 13.30
CA ASP A 193 -1.28 -16.15 13.15
C ASP A 193 -0.81 -16.58 11.76
N PHE A 194 0.11 -15.81 11.20
CA PHE A 194 0.68 -16.13 9.91
C PHE A 194 1.67 -17.30 10.03
N THR A 195 1.26 -18.44 9.50
CA THR A 195 2.03 -19.68 9.57
C THR A 195 2.44 -20.16 8.18
N ALA A 196 3.69 -20.53 8.00
CA ALA A 196 4.17 -21.09 6.74
C ALA A 196 3.36 -22.35 6.38
N GLY A 197 2.88 -22.41 5.13
CA GLY A 197 2.02 -23.50 4.66
C GLY A 197 0.53 -23.30 4.92
N GLY A 198 0.13 -22.20 5.59
CA GLY A 198 -1.27 -21.85 5.86
C GLY A 198 -1.83 -22.47 7.14
N ILE A 199 -2.96 -21.92 7.61
CA ILE A 199 -3.66 -22.34 8.83
C ILE A 199 -4.98 -23.06 8.57
N LEU A 200 -5.41 -23.12 7.31
CA LEU A 200 -6.73 -23.64 6.89
C LEU A 200 -6.70 -25.07 6.38
N THR A 201 -5.53 -25.68 6.20
CA THR A 201 -5.38 -27.06 5.73
C THR A 201 -6.13 -28.05 6.64
N GLY A 202 -7.05 -28.83 6.06
CA GLY A 202 -7.90 -29.78 6.79
C GLY A 202 -9.01 -29.15 7.65
N LYS A 203 -9.24 -27.82 7.54
CA LYS A 203 -10.25 -27.08 8.31
C LYS A 203 -11.38 -26.51 7.46
N ILE A 204 -11.22 -26.51 6.15
CA ILE A 204 -12.21 -26.02 5.19
C ILE A 204 -12.15 -26.86 3.92
N GLU A 205 -13.30 -27.21 3.36
CA GLU A 205 -13.41 -28.10 2.20
C GLU A 205 -14.51 -27.62 1.23
N GLY A 206 -14.50 -28.16 0.02
CA GLY A 206 -15.51 -27.96 -1.00
C GLY A 206 -15.67 -26.48 -1.42
N LEU A 207 -16.91 -26.06 -1.62
CA LEU A 207 -17.23 -24.68 -2.08
C LEU A 207 -16.93 -23.57 -1.06
N LEU A 208 -16.79 -23.90 0.21
CA LEU A 208 -16.52 -22.91 1.25
C LEU A 208 -15.11 -22.31 1.08
N LEU A 209 -14.15 -23.09 0.59
CA LEU A 209 -12.78 -22.65 0.38
C LEU A 209 -12.67 -21.52 -0.68
N PRO A 210 -13.18 -21.67 -1.93
CA PRO A 210 -13.16 -20.57 -2.91
C PRO A 210 -14.03 -19.38 -2.50
N ILE A 211 -15.10 -19.57 -1.72
CA ILE A 211 -15.92 -18.48 -1.19
C ILE A 211 -15.10 -17.64 -0.17
N LEU A 212 -14.46 -18.29 0.79
CA LEU A 212 -13.62 -17.60 1.78
C LEU A 212 -12.46 -16.88 1.10
N LEU A 213 -11.81 -17.51 0.11
CA LEU A 213 -10.77 -16.88 -0.69
C LEU A 213 -11.29 -15.64 -1.44
N GLY A 214 -12.50 -15.73 -2.01
CA GLY A 214 -13.18 -14.61 -2.67
C GLY A 214 -13.45 -13.45 -1.71
N LEU A 215 -13.91 -13.73 -0.48
CA LEU A 215 -14.11 -12.71 0.55
C LEU A 215 -12.81 -11.98 0.89
N TYR A 216 -11.67 -12.69 1.01
CA TYR A 216 -10.36 -12.06 1.16
C TYR A 216 -10.00 -11.22 -0.05
N MET A 217 -10.05 -11.76 -1.26
CA MET A 217 -9.57 -11.08 -2.47
C MET A 217 -10.36 -9.80 -2.78
N PHE A 218 -11.68 -9.83 -2.68
CA PHE A 218 -12.53 -8.64 -2.87
C PHE A 218 -12.58 -7.75 -1.62
N GLY A 219 -12.38 -8.31 -0.44
CA GLY A 219 -12.26 -7.57 0.82
C GLY A 219 -10.98 -6.74 0.89
N ILE A 220 -9.90 -7.18 0.24
CA ILE A 220 -8.67 -6.42 0.09
C ILE A 220 -8.83 -5.36 -1.02
N GLY A 221 -9.80 -4.45 -0.85
CA GLY A 221 -10.14 -3.41 -1.83
C GLY A 221 -8.96 -2.54 -2.26
N LYS A 222 -7.91 -2.41 -1.42
CA LYS A 222 -6.68 -1.69 -1.77
C LYS A 222 -5.88 -2.34 -2.90
N ALA A 223 -6.08 -3.63 -3.19
CA ALA A 223 -5.50 -4.29 -4.35
C ALA A 223 -6.15 -3.85 -5.69
N ALA A 224 -7.25 -3.10 -5.62
CA ALA A 224 -7.96 -2.51 -6.76
C ALA A 224 -8.38 -3.54 -7.83
N LEU A 225 -8.71 -4.77 -7.43
CA LEU A 225 -9.27 -5.79 -8.32
C LEU A 225 -10.67 -5.37 -8.79
N MET A 226 -11.00 -5.55 -10.06
CA MET A 226 -12.34 -5.23 -10.55
C MET A 226 -13.37 -6.19 -9.94
N PRO A 227 -14.54 -5.65 -9.52
CA PRO A 227 -15.11 -4.34 -9.82
C PRO A 227 -14.74 -3.21 -8.82
N PHE A 228 -13.98 -3.48 -7.76
CA PHE A 228 -13.71 -2.55 -6.67
C PHE A 228 -12.51 -1.60 -6.90
N HIS A 229 -12.13 -1.34 -8.16
CA HIS A 229 -10.97 -0.53 -8.56
C HIS A 229 -11.22 0.98 -8.61
N ARG A 230 -12.49 1.44 -8.69
CA ARG A 230 -12.85 2.84 -9.04
C ARG A 230 -12.33 3.89 -8.07
N TRP A 231 -12.04 3.53 -6.83
CA TRP A 231 -11.47 4.45 -5.85
C TRP A 231 -10.10 4.99 -6.27
N LEU A 232 -9.32 4.19 -7.01
CA LEU A 232 -7.94 4.50 -7.38
C LEU A 232 -7.86 5.62 -8.42
N PRO A 233 -8.56 5.58 -9.58
CA PRO A 233 -8.67 6.74 -10.47
C PRO A 233 -9.36 7.94 -9.82
N ALA A 234 -10.36 7.73 -8.96
CA ALA A 234 -11.05 8.82 -8.26
C ALA A 234 -10.09 9.61 -7.34
N ALA A 235 -9.11 8.95 -6.72
CA ALA A 235 -8.12 9.59 -5.87
C ALA A 235 -7.13 10.51 -6.63
N MET A 236 -7.15 10.56 -7.98
CA MET A 236 -6.23 11.37 -8.78
C MET A 236 -6.46 12.88 -8.69
N VAL A 237 -7.52 13.34 -8.07
CA VAL A 237 -7.76 14.75 -7.74
C VAL A 237 -6.77 15.31 -6.71
N ALA A 238 -6.16 14.42 -5.92
CA ALA A 238 -5.17 14.79 -4.90
C ALA A 238 -3.90 15.38 -5.52
N PRO A 239 -3.10 16.17 -4.76
CA PRO A 239 -1.77 16.60 -5.17
C PRO A 239 -0.89 15.42 -5.60
N THR A 240 0.02 15.65 -6.54
CA THR A 240 0.83 14.54 -7.12
C THR A 240 1.66 13.78 -6.08
N PRO A 241 2.25 14.40 -5.03
CA PRO A 241 2.92 13.64 -3.98
C PRO A 241 2.01 12.65 -3.24
N VAL A 242 0.71 13.01 -3.07
CA VAL A 242 -0.29 12.06 -2.53
C VAL A 242 -0.53 10.91 -3.51
N SER A 243 -0.66 11.21 -4.80
CA SER A 243 -0.81 10.16 -5.82
C SER A 243 0.39 9.21 -5.82
N ALA A 244 1.61 9.71 -5.66
CA ALA A 244 2.82 8.90 -5.54
C ALA A 244 2.78 8.00 -4.28
N LEU A 245 2.37 8.53 -3.11
CA LEU A 245 2.18 7.74 -1.90
C LEU A 245 1.16 6.62 -2.10
N LEU A 246 -0.02 6.96 -2.64
CA LEU A 246 -1.11 6.00 -2.81
C LEU A 246 -0.73 4.86 -3.77
N HIS A 247 -0.05 5.17 -4.88
CA HIS A 247 0.21 4.22 -5.96
C HIS A 247 1.56 3.50 -5.85
N ALA A 248 2.59 4.14 -5.28
CA ALA A 248 3.93 3.57 -5.26
C ALA A 248 4.35 3.06 -3.87
N VAL A 249 3.98 3.76 -2.78
CA VAL A 249 4.62 3.54 -1.48
C VAL A 249 3.73 2.73 -0.52
N ALA A 250 2.48 3.14 -0.28
CA ALA A 250 1.72 2.63 0.86
C ALA A 250 0.43 1.89 0.46
N VAL A 251 -0.59 2.58 -0.07
CA VAL A 251 -1.97 2.07 -0.06
C VAL A 251 -2.16 0.85 -0.95
N VAL A 252 -1.83 0.95 -2.25
CA VAL A 252 -1.99 -0.19 -3.15
C VAL A 252 -0.99 -1.31 -2.86
N LYS A 253 0.20 -0.95 -2.31
CA LYS A 253 1.21 -1.95 -1.92
C LYS A 253 0.75 -2.74 -0.71
N ALA A 254 0.16 -2.08 0.29
CA ALA A 254 -0.52 -2.76 1.40
C ALA A 254 -1.60 -3.73 0.90
N GLY A 255 -2.37 -3.35 -0.14
CA GLY A 255 -3.37 -4.23 -0.75
C GLY A 255 -2.76 -5.51 -1.33
N VAL A 256 -1.86 -5.37 -2.31
CA VAL A 256 -1.28 -6.56 -2.96
C VAL A 256 -0.33 -7.34 -2.05
N PHE A 257 0.34 -6.69 -1.11
CA PHE A 257 1.09 -7.35 -0.04
C PHE A 257 0.17 -8.26 0.80
N THR A 258 -1.00 -7.74 1.21
CA THR A 258 -2.00 -8.51 1.96
C THR A 258 -2.51 -9.69 1.14
N VAL A 259 -2.73 -9.54 -0.18
CA VAL A 259 -3.10 -10.66 -1.07
C VAL A 259 -2.06 -11.77 -1.01
N VAL A 260 -0.78 -11.44 -1.22
CA VAL A 260 0.31 -12.43 -1.18
C VAL A 260 0.41 -13.07 0.21
N LYS A 261 0.31 -12.26 1.27
CA LYS A 261 0.41 -12.73 2.65
C LYS A 261 -0.71 -13.71 3.02
N VAL A 262 -1.95 -13.40 2.66
CA VAL A 262 -3.12 -14.27 2.85
C VAL A 262 -2.96 -15.58 2.06
N THR A 263 -2.53 -15.50 0.79
CA THR A 263 -2.28 -16.68 -0.05
C THR A 263 -1.28 -17.63 0.58
N VAL A 264 -0.17 -17.11 1.11
CA VAL A 264 0.94 -17.93 1.62
C VAL A 264 0.69 -18.43 3.06
N TYR A 265 0.18 -17.57 3.94
CA TYR A 265 0.18 -17.81 5.38
C TYR A 265 -1.19 -18.12 6.00
N ILE A 266 -2.29 -17.79 5.29
CA ILE A 266 -3.65 -18.16 5.73
C ILE A 266 -4.12 -19.41 4.99
N PHE A 267 -4.08 -19.40 3.66
CA PHE A 267 -4.51 -20.56 2.85
C PHE A 267 -3.38 -21.59 2.68
N GLY A 268 -2.19 -21.17 2.34
CA GLY A 268 -1.08 -22.01 1.92
C GLY A 268 -1.12 -22.34 0.42
N ILE A 269 0.05 -22.37 -0.21
CA ILE A 269 0.20 -22.64 -1.64
C ILE A 269 -0.29 -24.07 -1.97
N ASP A 270 0.05 -25.05 -1.12
CA ASP A 270 -0.29 -26.47 -1.35
C ASP A 270 -1.80 -26.71 -1.30
N LEU A 271 -2.52 -26.07 -0.38
CA LEU A 271 -3.98 -26.17 -0.29
C LEU A 271 -4.64 -25.58 -1.54
N LEU A 272 -4.21 -24.41 -1.99
CA LEU A 272 -4.78 -23.76 -3.17
C LEU A 272 -4.47 -24.51 -4.47
N SER A 273 -3.23 -25.00 -4.63
CA SER A 273 -2.81 -25.75 -5.83
C SER A 273 -3.48 -27.12 -5.91
N SER A 274 -3.61 -27.84 -4.80
CA SER A 274 -4.22 -29.17 -4.79
C SER A 274 -5.73 -29.15 -5.00
N THR A 275 -6.40 -28.07 -4.58
CA THR A 275 -7.87 -27.94 -4.68
C THR A 275 -8.34 -27.18 -5.92
N GLY A 276 -7.46 -26.42 -6.59
CA GLY A 276 -7.84 -25.52 -7.68
C GLY A 276 -8.72 -24.34 -7.25
N ALA A 277 -8.85 -24.07 -5.95
CA ALA A 277 -9.78 -23.08 -5.40
C ALA A 277 -9.51 -21.64 -5.85
N SER A 278 -8.30 -21.33 -6.32
CA SER A 278 -7.88 -20.01 -6.80
C SER A 278 -8.03 -19.81 -8.32
N GLU A 279 -8.33 -20.86 -9.12
CA GLU A 279 -8.33 -20.78 -10.58
C GLU A 279 -9.28 -19.71 -11.13
N TRP A 280 -10.48 -19.57 -10.59
CA TRP A 280 -11.43 -18.56 -11.04
C TRP A 280 -10.92 -17.12 -10.80
N LEU A 281 -10.11 -16.90 -9.75
CA LEU A 281 -9.49 -15.61 -9.47
C LEU A 281 -8.31 -15.30 -10.40
N VAL A 282 -7.65 -16.31 -10.95
CA VAL A 282 -6.69 -16.14 -12.06
C VAL A 282 -7.36 -15.44 -13.24
N TRP A 283 -8.57 -15.89 -13.62
CA TRP A 283 -9.34 -15.25 -14.69
C TRP A 283 -9.80 -13.84 -14.34
N VAL A 284 -10.27 -13.61 -13.12
CA VAL A 284 -10.65 -12.27 -12.64
C VAL A 284 -9.44 -11.31 -12.69
N ALA A 285 -8.28 -11.76 -12.25
CA ALA A 285 -7.05 -10.96 -12.30
C ALA A 285 -6.60 -10.69 -13.75
N ALA A 286 -6.64 -11.70 -14.63
CA ALA A 286 -6.28 -11.56 -16.04
C ALA A 286 -7.22 -10.58 -16.79
N ILE A 287 -8.53 -10.68 -16.56
CA ILE A 287 -9.53 -9.76 -17.12
C ILE A 287 -9.29 -8.35 -16.58
N THR A 288 -9.08 -8.18 -15.26
CA THR A 288 -8.79 -6.87 -14.65
C THR A 288 -7.54 -6.25 -15.25
N LEU A 289 -6.47 -7.02 -15.39
CA LEU A 289 -5.19 -6.61 -15.99
C LEU A 289 -5.40 -6.09 -17.42
N THR A 290 -6.10 -6.87 -18.26
CA THR A 290 -6.31 -6.55 -19.67
C THR A 290 -7.21 -5.32 -19.82
N LEU A 291 -8.36 -5.30 -19.16
CA LEU A 291 -9.30 -4.18 -19.24
C LEU A 291 -8.67 -2.89 -18.71
N ALA A 292 -7.95 -2.94 -17.57
CA ALA A 292 -7.29 -1.76 -17.04
C ALA A 292 -6.20 -1.22 -17.98
N SER A 293 -5.46 -2.08 -18.66
CA SER A 293 -4.48 -1.68 -19.67
C SER A 293 -5.13 -0.98 -20.86
N LEU A 294 -6.22 -1.54 -21.39
CA LEU A 294 -6.98 -0.94 -22.50
C LEU A 294 -7.58 0.41 -22.11
N ILE A 295 -8.14 0.51 -20.91
CA ILE A 295 -8.67 1.79 -20.40
C ILE A 295 -7.52 2.79 -20.22
N ALA A 296 -6.35 2.38 -19.72
CA ALA A 296 -5.20 3.26 -19.58
C ALA A 296 -4.78 3.88 -20.92
N LEU A 297 -4.75 3.09 -21.99
CA LEU A 297 -4.42 3.57 -23.34
C LEU A 297 -5.40 4.65 -23.84
N SER A 298 -6.67 4.57 -23.45
CA SER A 298 -7.72 5.51 -23.88
C SER A 298 -7.73 6.82 -23.07
N LYS A 299 -6.99 6.94 -21.95
CA LYS A 299 -6.99 8.13 -21.10
C LYS A 299 -6.01 9.18 -21.59
N ASP A 300 -6.49 10.40 -21.85
CA ASP A 300 -5.65 11.55 -22.18
C ASP A 300 -5.04 12.17 -20.91
N ASN A 301 -5.79 12.24 -19.80
CA ASN A 301 -5.26 12.74 -18.54
C ASN A 301 -4.12 11.86 -18.02
N LEU A 302 -2.93 12.44 -17.86
CA LEU A 302 -1.70 11.70 -17.49
C LEU A 302 -1.84 10.94 -16.17
N LYS A 303 -2.37 11.57 -15.11
CA LYS A 303 -2.56 10.91 -13.80
C LYS A 303 -3.62 9.80 -13.88
N ALA A 304 -4.70 10.00 -14.64
CA ALA A 304 -5.71 8.95 -14.83
C ALA A 304 -5.13 7.75 -15.58
N ARG A 305 -4.31 7.97 -16.62
CA ARG A 305 -3.57 6.91 -17.33
C ARG A 305 -2.67 6.13 -16.37
N LEU A 306 -1.91 6.83 -15.52
CA LEU A 306 -1.04 6.21 -14.52
C LEU A 306 -1.84 5.40 -13.48
N ALA A 307 -3.05 5.86 -13.10
CA ALA A 307 -3.91 5.13 -12.18
C ALA A 307 -4.40 3.80 -12.76
N TYR A 308 -4.95 3.80 -13.99
CA TYR A 308 -5.37 2.57 -14.64
C TYR A 308 -4.21 1.62 -14.95
N SER A 309 -3.06 2.16 -15.37
CA SER A 309 -1.83 1.39 -15.47
C SER A 309 -1.42 0.77 -14.13
N THR A 310 -1.68 1.43 -13.00
CA THR A 310 -1.44 0.84 -11.66
C THR A 310 -2.41 -0.31 -11.40
N VAL A 311 -3.73 -0.17 -11.69
CA VAL A 311 -4.70 -1.27 -11.57
C VAL A 311 -4.21 -2.51 -12.32
N SER A 312 -3.75 -2.33 -13.56
CA SER A 312 -3.18 -3.42 -14.37
C SER A 312 -1.97 -4.06 -13.68
N GLN A 313 -1.01 -3.26 -13.21
CA GLN A 313 0.21 -3.78 -12.58
C GLN A 313 -0.03 -4.48 -11.24
N LEU A 314 -1.01 -4.03 -10.46
CA LEU A 314 -1.43 -4.73 -9.24
C LEU A 314 -2.05 -6.09 -9.55
N SER A 315 -2.78 -6.18 -10.67
CA SER A 315 -3.39 -7.43 -11.11
C SER A 315 -2.35 -8.49 -11.49
N TYR A 316 -1.12 -8.11 -11.91
CA TYR A 316 -0.01 -9.07 -12.07
C TYR A 316 0.37 -9.72 -10.74
N VAL A 317 0.38 -8.94 -9.65
CA VAL A 317 0.69 -9.49 -8.32
C VAL A 317 -0.41 -10.45 -7.87
N VAL A 318 -1.68 -10.05 -8.05
CA VAL A 318 -2.83 -10.93 -7.73
C VAL A 318 -2.80 -12.19 -8.59
N LEU A 319 -2.54 -12.08 -9.89
CA LEU A 319 -2.41 -13.21 -10.81
C LEU A 319 -1.32 -14.17 -10.33
N GLY A 320 -0.13 -13.64 -10.03
CA GLY A 320 1.00 -14.45 -9.52
C GLY A 320 0.66 -15.19 -8.24
N ALA A 321 -0.04 -14.54 -7.30
CA ALA A 321 -0.49 -15.15 -6.07
C ALA A 321 -1.53 -16.25 -6.32
N MET A 322 -2.51 -16.00 -7.21
CA MET A 322 -3.61 -16.93 -7.51
C MET A 322 -3.19 -18.12 -8.36
N LEU A 323 -2.03 -18.07 -9.04
CA LEU A 323 -1.43 -19.25 -9.67
C LEU A 323 -1.06 -20.36 -8.67
N ALA A 324 -1.02 -20.02 -7.38
CA ALA A 324 -0.72 -20.92 -6.27
C ALA A 324 0.55 -21.76 -6.52
N THR A 325 1.60 -21.11 -7.02
CA THR A 325 2.93 -21.69 -7.22
C THR A 325 4.00 -20.84 -6.55
N THR A 326 5.08 -21.46 -6.10
CA THR A 326 6.20 -20.73 -5.49
C THR A 326 6.74 -19.63 -6.42
N MET A 327 6.89 -19.94 -7.72
CA MET A 327 7.38 -18.97 -8.71
C MET A 327 6.38 -17.83 -8.93
N GLY A 328 5.07 -18.12 -8.95
CA GLY A 328 4.02 -17.10 -9.07
C GLY A 328 4.04 -16.13 -7.88
N VAL A 329 4.14 -16.65 -6.66
CA VAL A 329 4.22 -15.86 -5.44
C VAL A 329 5.51 -15.02 -5.41
N MET A 330 6.66 -15.60 -5.76
CA MET A 330 7.94 -14.87 -5.83
C MET A 330 7.89 -13.76 -6.88
N GLY A 331 7.37 -14.05 -8.07
CA GLY A 331 7.18 -13.06 -9.13
C GLY A 331 6.24 -11.93 -8.70
N GLY A 332 5.13 -12.24 -8.03
CA GLY A 332 4.22 -11.28 -7.43
C GLY A 332 4.90 -10.40 -6.38
N ALA A 333 5.68 -10.98 -5.47
CA ALA A 333 6.42 -10.25 -4.44
C ALA A 333 7.45 -9.29 -5.07
N LEU A 334 8.24 -9.75 -6.03
CA LEU A 334 9.20 -8.90 -6.74
C LEU A 334 8.51 -7.77 -7.51
N GLN A 335 7.35 -8.04 -8.12
CA GLN A 335 6.56 -7.02 -8.81
C GLN A 335 6.10 -5.89 -7.87
N ILE A 336 5.88 -6.18 -6.59
CA ILE A 336 5.57 -5.13 -5.60
C ILE A 336 6.69 -4.09 -5.56
N ALA A 337 7.94 -4.51 -5.45
CA ALA A 337 9.10 -3.63 -5.37
C ALA A 337 9.39 -2.92 -6.70
N MET A 338 9.44 -3.66 -7.80
CA MET A 338 9.75 -3.11 -9.13
C MET A 338 8.72 -2.08 -9.58
N HIS A 339 7.44 -2.39 -9.39
CA HIS A 339 6.37 -1.45 -9.71
C HIS A 339 6.39 -0.21 -8.79
N ALA A 340 6.82 -0.31 -7.54
CA ALA A 340 6.92 0.83 -6.63
C ALA A 340 7.92 1.87 -7.18
N VAL A 341 9.13 1.44 -7.53
CA VAL A 341 10.18 2.31 -8.08
C VAL A 341 9.75 2.92 -9.41
N GLY A 342 9.24 2.10 -10.34
CA GLY A 342 8.78 2.60 -11.64
C GLY A 342 7.63 3.61 -11.52
N LYS A 343 6.66 3.36 -10.64
CA LYS A 343 5.50 4.27 -10.48
C LYS A 343 5.85 5.56 -9.79
N ILE A 344 6.68 5.55 -8.76
CA ILE A 344 7.05 6.80 -8.08
C ILE A 344 7.75 7.74 -9.06
N THR A 345 8.65 7.21 -9.90
CA THR A 345 9.35 7.97 -10.94
C THR A 345 8.35 8.61 -11.92
N LEU A 346 7.39 7.83 -12.43
CA LEU A 346 6.38 8.36 -13.37
C LEU A 346 5.50 9.44 -12.75
N PHE A 347 5.10 9.29 -11.45
CA PHE A 347 4.35 10.33 -10.77
C PHE A 347 5.20 11.57 -10.50
N PHE A 348 6.49 11.43 -10.20
CA PHE A 348 7.38 12.57 -10.05
C PHE A 348 7.52 13.36 -11.35
N CYS A 349 7.70 12.68 -12.47
CA CYS A 349 7.70 13.32 -13.79
C CYS A 349 6.36 14.04 -14.07
N ALA A 350 5.23 13.38 -13.83
CA ALA A 350 3.91 13.98 -14.04
C ALA A 350 3.69 15.25 -13.21
N GLY A 351 4.17 15.26 -11.96
CA GLY A 351 4.06 16.43 -11.10
C GLY A 351 5.08 17.51 -11.43
N ALA A 352 6.29 17.17 -11.89
CA ALA A 352 7.26 18.14 -12.37
C ALA A 352 6.72 18.89 -13.61
N ILE A 353 6.17 18.14 -14.58
CA ILE A 353 5.49 18.73 -15.74
C ILE A 353 4.37 19.67 -15.30
N TYR A 354 3.51 19.21 -14.38
CA TYR A 354 2.42 20.03 -13.88
C TYR A 354 2.91 21.32 -13.19
N THR A 355 3.96 21.21 -12.37
CA THR A 355 4.52 22.37 -11.65
C THR A 355 5.12 23.40 -12.64
N ALA A 356 5.75 22.94 -13.71
CA ALA A 356 6.37 23.82 -14.71
C ALA A 356 5.36 24.43 -15.69
N THR A 357 4.33 23.66 -16.11
CA THR A 357 3.49 24.03 -17.26
C THR A 357 1.99 24.10 -16.96
N HIS A 358 1.56 23.60 -15.79
CA HIS A 358 0.15 23.38 -15.40
C HIS A 358 -0.67 22.52 -16.38
N LYS A 359 -0.02 21.79 -17.32
CA LYS A 359 -0.67 20.89 -18.26
C LYS A 359 -0.95 19.54 -17.56
N THR A 360 -2.11 18.96 -17.85
CA THR A 360 -2.56 17.67 -17.28
C THR A 360 -2.88 16.61 -18.34
N GLU A 361 -3.26 17.07 -19.54
CA GLU A 361 -3.63 16.19 -20.65
C GLU A 361 -2.40 15.93 -21.53
N ILE A 362 -2.22 14.67 -21.95
CA ILE A 362 -1.07 14.26 -22.77
C ILE A 362 -1.05 14.95 -24.12
N SER A 363 -2.23 15.16 -24.71
CA SER A 363 -2.40 15.91 -25.97
C SER A 363 -1.90 17.35 -25.88
N GLN A 364 -1.78 17.93 -24.68
CA GLN A 364 -1.25 19.28 -24.45
C GLN A 364 0.28 19.30 -24.30
N MET A 365 0.91 18.12 -24.24
CA MET A 365 2.33 17.98 -23.90
C MET A 365 3.25 17.81 -25.12
N ASP A 366 2.68 17.89 -26.32
CA ASP A 366 3.47 17.80 -27.55
C ASP A 366 4.49 18.94 -27.63
N GLY A 367 5.75 18.60 -27.86
CA GLY A 367 6.84 19.58 -28.01
C GLY A 367 7.50 20.06 -26.71
N LEU A 368 6.97 19.72 -25.52
CA LEU A 368 7.51 20.19 -24.22
C LEU A 368 9.02 19.98 -24.03
N GLY A 369 9.56 18.85 -24.53
CA GLY A 369 11.01 18.57 -24.45
C GLY A 369 11.87 19.52 -25.29
N ARG A 370 11.31 20.22 -26.28
CA ARG A 370 12.00 21.22 -27.08
C ARG A 370 11.86 22.63 -26.51
N GLU A 371 10.72 22.95 -25.90
CA GLU A 371 10.48 24.24 -25.25
C GLU A 371 11.36 24.45 -24.02
N SER A 372 11.66 23.39 -23.24
CA SER A 372 12.49 23.47 -22.03
C SER A 372 13.98 23.72 -22.31
N GLU A 373 14.47 23.48 -23.55
CA GLU A 373 15.84 23.79 -23.95
C GLU A 373 16.01 25.25 -24.42
N LEU A 374 14.94 25.95 -24.71
CA LEU A 374 14.98 27.34 -25.21
C LEU A 374 14.88 28.38 -24.07
N ASP A 375 14.42 28.01 -22.87
CA ASP A 375 14.23 28.88 -21.71
C ASP A 375 15.31 28.71 -20.62
N SER A 376 16.33 27.88 -20.84
CA SER A 376 17.48 27.65 -19.96
C SER A 376 18.74 28.37 -20.49
#